data_a988ae84a42d92bc260633a0ee7ecd97
#
_entry.id   a988ae84a42d92bc260633a0ee7ecd97
#
_cell.length_a   1.000
_cell.length_b   1.000
_cell.length_c   1.000
_cell.angle_alpha   90.00
_cell.angle_beta   90.00
_cell.angle_gamma   90.00
#
_symmetry.space_group_name_H-M   'P 1'
#
loop_
_entity.id
_entity.type
_entity.pdbx_description
1 polymer ?
#
loop_
_entity_poly.entity_id
_entity_poly.type
_entity_poly.pdbx_seq_one_letter_code
_entity_poly.pdbx_strand_id
1 'polypeptide(L)'
;MIKDIMKANELVTPNQKEINVLKENFPSCFSADGSFDMVRFSEFLKDKIDITHEGYELRFLGKNYSKMLASLDTETVIVPDEIHNSLPENVNSENVYISGDNLDALKHLLKSYAGEVKCIYIDPPYNTGSDGFVYNDKFSFTVEDLVEKLSIDEEQAQRILDLTNRGSASHSAWLMFMYPRL
;
A
#
# COMPACT_ATOMS: atom_id res chain seq x y z
N MET A 1 -7.08 0.17 -20.69
CA MET A 1 -7.27 0.47 -19.23
C MET A 1 -6.56 -0.53 -18.32
N ILE A 2 -7.07 -1.78 -18.09
CA ILE A 2 -6.37 -2.73 -17.17
C ILE A 2 -4.94 -3.04 -17.63
N LYS A 3 -4.71 -3.32 -18.93
CA LYS A 3 -3.36 -3.56 -19.46
C LYS A 3 -2.39 -2.38 -19.29
N ASP A 4 -2.90 -1.16 -19.25
CA ASP A 4 -2.08 0.03 -19.04
C ASP A 4 -1.73 0.17 -17.57
N ILE A 5 -2.64 -0.21 -16.66
CA ILE A 5 -2.38 -0.30 -15.22
C ILE A 5 -1.32 -1.36 -14.93
N MET A 6 -1.44 -2.54 -15.51
CA MET A 6 -0.45 -3.62 -15.34
C MET A 6 0.95 -3.16 -15.74
N LYS A 7 1.09 -2.51 -16.90
CA LYS A 7 2.37 -1.95 -17.36
C LYS A 7 2.89 -0.84 -16.44
N ALA A 8 2.01 0.02 -15.92
CA ALA A 8 2.40 1.06 -14.99
C ALA A 8 2.90 0.47 -13.66
N ASN A 9 2.24 -0.60 -13.17
CA ASN A 9 2.63 -1.30 -11.94
C ASN A 9 4.02 -1.95 -12.03
N GLU A 10 4.48 -2.33 -13.24
CA GLU A 10 5.84 -2.86 -13.44
C GLU A 10 6.93 -1.87 -13.02
N LEU A 11 6.66 -0.57 -13.09
CA LEU A 11 7.64 0.49 -12.80
C LEU A 11 7.49 1.10 -11.40
N VAL A 12 6.54 0.61 -10.60
CA VAL A 12 6.26 1.17 -9.26
C VAL A 12 7.36 0.78 -8.27
N THR A 13 7.82 1.78 -7.52
CA THR A 13 8.75 1.65 -6.41
C THR A 13 8.09 2.06 -5.08
N PRO A 14 8.71 1.76 -3.92
CA PRO A 14 8.17 2.19 -2.62
C PRO A 14 7.95 3.70 -2.57
N ASN A 15 6.81 4.12 -2.02
CA ASN A 15 6.38 5.52 -1.90
C ASN A 15 6.25 6.25 -3.27
N GLN A 16 6.00 5.53 -4.35
CA GLN A 16 5.95 6.15 -5.69
C GLN A 16 4.88 7.25 -5.79
N LYS A 17 3.74 7.06 -5.12
CA LYS A 17 2.64 8.03 -5.11
C LYS A 17 3.04 9.31 -4.39
N GLU A 18 3.65 9.18 -3.22
CA GLU A 18 4.15 10.29 -2.41
C GLU A 18 5.26 11.05 -3.14
N ILE A 19 6.18 10.33 -3.77
CA ILE A 19 7.24 10.93 -4.60
C ILE A 19 6.65 11.71 -5.77
N ASN A 20 5.62 11.19 -6.43
CA ASN A 20 4.96 11.89 -7.53
C ASN A 20 4.27 13.17 -7.05
N VAL A 21 3.60 13.14 -5.88
CA VAL A 21 3.01 14.34 -5.25
C VAL A 21 4.08 15.38 -4.94
N LEU A 22 5.24 14.96 -4.40
CA LEU A 22 6.36 15.86 -4.15
C LEU A 22 6.90 16.48 -5.45
N LYS A 23 7.08 15.68 -6.51
CA LYS A 23 7.55 16.16 -7.82
C LYS A 23 6.58 17.16 -8.45
N GLU A 24 5.30 16.92 -8.32
CA GLU A 24 4.25 17.80 -8.87
C GLU A 24 4.17 19.13 -8.11
N ASN A 25 4.21 19.10 -6.78
CA ASN A 25 3.99 20.29 -5.96
C ASN A 25 5.29 21.05 -5.63
N PHE A 26 6.44 20.39 -5.64
CA PHE A 26 7.75 20.97 -5.32
C PHE A 26 8.81 20.65 -6.39
N PRO A 27 8.55 20.91 -7.68
CA PRO A 27 9.47 20.54 -8.75
C PRO A 27 10.85 21.23 -8.60
N SER A 28 10.90 22.41 -7.97
CA SER A 28 12.14 23.13 -7.71
C SER A 28 13.08 22.45 -6.73
N CYS A 29 12.58 21.49 -5.93
CA CYS A 29 13.38 20.70 -5.00
C CYS A 29 14.01 19.46 -5.66
N PHE A 30 13.79 19.23 -6.95
CA PHE A 30 14.40 18.13 -7.70
C PHE A 30 15.44 18.65 -8.67
N SER A 31 16.62 18.02 -8.68
CA SER A 31 17.68 18.27 -9.64
C SER A 31 17.40 17.52 -10.96
N ALA A 32 18.15 17.87 -12.02
CA ALA A 32 18.01 17.24 -13.33
C ALA A 32 18.31 15.73 -13.34
N ASP A 33 19.11 15.26 -12.40
CA ASP A 33 19.42 13.84 -12.17
C ASP A 33 18.37 13.10 -11.33
N GLY A 34 17.31 13.81 -10.89
CA GLY A 34 16.23 13.27 -10.07
C GLY A 34 16.50 13.28 -8.55
N SER A 35 17.66 13.77 -8.09
CA SER A 35 17.96 13.90 -6.67
C SER A 35 17.07 14.97 -6.02
N PHE A 36 16.71 14.75 -4.74
CA PHE A 36 15.85 15.65 -3.97
C PHE A 36 16.69 16.55 -3.03
N ASP A 37 16.53 17.86 -3.17
CA ASP A 37 17.18 18.86 -2.34
C ASP A 37 16.38 19.09 -1.04
N MET A 38 16.78 18.39 0.03
CA MET A 38 16.16 18.49 1.35
C MET A 38 16.40 19.88 1.99
N VAL A 39 17.52 20.54 1.69
CA VAL A 39 17.82 21.87 2.24
C VAL A 39 16.83 22.89 1.68
N ARG A 40 16.66 22.89 0.36
CA ARG A 40 15.67 23.76 -0.31
C ARG A 40 14.24 23.45 0.13
N PHE A 41 13.88 22.17 0.29
CA PHE A 41 12.57 21.79 0.79
C PHE A 41 12.35 22.30 2.23
N SER A 42 13.35 22.18 3.10
CA SER A 42 13.28 22.68 4.48
C SER A 42 13.05 24.20 4.56
N GLU A 43 13.54 24.96 3.59
CA GLU A 43 13.30 26.41 3.52
C GLU A 43 11.81 26.77 3.34
N PHE A 44 11.04 25.93 2.60
CA PHE A 44 9.59 26.14 2.47
C PHE A 44 8.84 25.92 3.79
N LEU A 45 9.37 25.09 4.68
CA LEU A 45 8.75 24.73 5.96
C LEU A 45 9.17 25.69 7.09
N LYS A 46 10.26 26.46 6.90
CA LYS A 46 10.88 27.27 7.91
C LYS A 46 9.86 28.24 8.54
N ASP A 47 9.86 28.29 9.87
CA ASP A 47 9.02 29.17 10.69
C ASP A 47 7.49 28.97 10.56
N LYS A 48 7.05 27.93 9.86
CA LYS A 48 5.63 27.64 9.64
C LYS A 48 5.19 26.25 10.11
N ILE A 49 6.11 25.31 10.12
CA ILE A 49 5.86 23.93 10.53
C ILE A 49 7.02 23.47 11.40
N ASP A 50 6.70 22.94 12.57
CA ASP A 50 7.71 22.31 13.43
C ASP A 50 8.17 21.00 12.80
N ILE A 51 9.47 20.90 12.52
CA ILE A 51 10.08 19.68 12.02
C ILE A 51 10.50 18.85 13.23
N THR A 52 9.79 17.75 13.49
CA THR A 52 10.15 16.83 14.57
C THR A 52 11.26 15.90 14.12
N HIS A 53 12.28 15.76 14.95
CA HIS A 53 13.41 14.84 14.73
C HIS A 53 13.31 13.55 15.55
N GLU A 54 12.38 13.49 16.49
CA GLU A 54 12.14 12.34 17.35
C GLU A 54 10.77 11.73 17.04
N GLY A 55 10.74 10.42 16.87
CA GLY A 55 9.51 9.66 16.62
C GLY A 55 9.76 8.17 16.68
N TYR A 56 8.69 7.42 16.91
CA TYR A 56 8.73 5.97 16.84
C TYR A 56 8.52 5.54 15.39
N GLU A 57 9.43 4.75 14.88
CA GLU A 57 9.31 4.13 13.57
C GLU A 57 9.18 2.61 13.69
N LEU A 58 8.11 2.05 13.15
CA LEU A 58 7.97 0.60 13.07
C LEU A 58 8.95 0.06 12.02
N ARG A 59 9.90 -0.77 12.47
CA ARG A 59 10.90 -1.42 11.61
C ARG A 59 10.66 -2.93 11.60
N PHE A 60 10.50 -3.48 10.41
CA PHE A 60 10.35 -4.93 10.19
C PHE A 60 10.87 -5.30 8.79
N LEU A 61 11.22 -6.58 8.62
CA LEU A 61 11.61 -7.11 7.32
C LEU A 61 10.41 -7.05 6.37
N GLY A 62 10.62 -6.52 5.15
CA GLY A 62 9.56 -6.35 4.15
C GLY A 62 8.76 -5.04 4.25
N LYS A 63 9.17 -4.07 5.06
CA LYS A 63 8.49 -2.78 5.15
C LYS A 63 8.43 -2.05 3.79
N ASN A 64 9.54 -2.02 3.05
CA ASN A 64 9.58 -1.40 1.72
C ASN A 64 8.75 -2.18 0.70
N TYR A 65 8.69 -3.50 0.80
CA TYR A 65 7.76 -4.33 0.04
C TYR A 65 6.30 -3.92 0.30
N SER A 66 5.90 -3.78 1.56
CA SER A 66 4.55 -3.33 1.93
C SER A 66 4.23 -1.93 1.38
N LYS A 67 5.18 -0.99 1.42
CA LYS A 67 5.03 0.34 0.83
C LYS A 67 4.89 0.29 -0.70
N MET A 68 5.62 -0.61 -1.35
CA MET A 68 5.45 -0.86 -2.78
C MET A 68 4.05 -1.38 -3.09
N LEU A 69 3.54 -2.37 -2.33
CA LEU A 69 2.18 -2.90 -2.51
C LEU A 69 1.10 -1.82 -2.33
N ALA A 70 1.25 -0.92 -1.35
CA ALA A 70 0.35 0.21 -1.16
C ALA A 70 0.37 1.19 -2.35
N SER A 71 1.51 1.32 -3.03
CA SER A 71 1.70 2.22 -4.18
C SER A 71 1.19 1.65 -5.50
N LEU A 72 0.97 0.33 -5.60
CA LEU A 72 0.39 -0.29 -6.80
C LEU A 72 -1.08 0.12 -6.96
N ASP A 73 -1.51 0.36 -8.18
CA ASP A 73 -2.94 0.48 -8.49
C ASP A 73 -3.60 -0.89 -8.56
N THR A 74 -4.91 -0.95 -8.21
CA THR A 74 -5.66 -2.19 -8.31
C THR A 74 -5.93 -2.57 -9.77
N GLU A 75 -5.77 -3.86 -10.08
CA GLU A 75 -6.06 -4.48 -11.37
C GLU A 75 -7.46 -5.10 -11.42
N THR A 76 -8.24 -4.93 -10.36
CA THR A 76 -9.60 -5.46 -10.22
C THR A 76 -10.66 -4.41 -10.59
N VAL A 77 -11.90 -4.85 -10.69
CA VAL A 77 -13.08 -4.01 -10.87
C VAL A 77 -14.14 -4.38 -9.84
N ILE A 78 -14.88 -3.37 -9.38
CA ILE A 78 -16.07 -3.61 -8.55
C ILE A 78 -17.23 -3.89 -9.48
N VAL A 79 -17.92 -5.02 -9.24
CA VAL A 79 -19.12 -5.41 -9.97
C VAL A 79 -20.30 -5.40 -8.99
N PRO A 80 -21.43 -4.72 -9.31
CA PRO A 80 -22.59 -4.73 -8.44
C PRO A 80 -23.24 -6.13 -8.36
N ASP A 81 -23.69 -6.52 -7.17
CA ASP A 81 -24.57 -7.66 -6.99
C ASP A 81 -26.00 -7.22 -7.29
N GLU A 82 -26.41 -7.36 -8.55
CA GLU A 82 -27.71 -6.92 -9.04
C GLU A 82 -28.87 -7.61 -8.29
N ILE A 83 -28.70 -8.87 -7.91
CA ILE A 83 -29.75 -9.64 -7.21
C ILE A 83 -29.94 -9.06 -5.80
N HIS A 84 -28.85 -8.91 -5.06
CA HIS A 84 -28.89 -8.39 -3.70
C HIS A 84 -29.35 -6.92 -3.68
N ASN A 85 -28.85 -6.09 -4.59
CA ASN A 85 -29.14 -4.66 -4.61
C ASN A 85 -30.58 -4.34 -5.02
N SER A 86 -31.25 -5.24 -5.77
CA SER A 86 -32.64 -5.07 -6.19
C SER A 86 -33.66 -5.50 -5.15
N LEU A 87 -33.27 -6.08 -4.02
CA LEU A 87 -34.21 -6.46 -2.96
C LEU A 87 -34.90 -5.22 -2.38
N PRO A 88 -36.20 -5.29 -2.04
CA PRO A 88 -36.96 -4.16 -1.52
C PRO A 88 -36.33 -3.47 -0.30
N GLU A 89 -35.68 -4.25 0.57
CA GLU A 89 -34.97 -3.75 1.74
C GLU A 89 -33.65 -3.05 1.43
N ASN A 90 -33.05 -3.26 0.25
CA ASN A 90 -31.73 -2.76 -0.13
C ASN A 90 -31.77 -1.62 -1.14
N VAL A 91 -32.85 -1.51 -1.93
CA VAL A 91 -32.94 -0.60 -3.10
C VAL A 91 -32.69 0.88 -2.74
N ASN A 92 -32.95 1.29 -1.50
CA ASN A 92 -32.72 2.64 -1.01
C ASN A 92 -31.60 2.72 0.04
N SER A 93 -30.79 1.68 0.20
CA SER A 93 -29.67 1.66 1.15
C SER A 93 -28.51 2.49 0.62
N GLU A 94 -27.97 3.37 1.47
CA GLU A 94 -26.73 4.10 1.22
C GLU A 94 -25.49 3.35 1.78
N ASN A 95 -25.71 2.21 2.45
CA ASN A 95 -24.62 1.39 2.95
C ASN A 95 -23.95 0.61 1.83
N VAL A 96 -22.63 0.50 1.90
CA VAL A 96 -21.83 -0.23 0.91
C VAL A 96 -21.19 -1.44 1.58
N TYR A 97 -21.36 -2.62 0.99
CA TYR A 97 -20.65 -3.83 1.34
C TYR A 97 -19.85 -4.31 0.14
N ILE A 98 -18.54 -4.48 0.33
CA ILE A 98 -17.64 -4.95 -0.73
C ILE A 98 -17.07 -6.30 -0.32
N SER A 99 -17.26 -7.33 -1.16
CA SER A 99 -16.70 -8.66 -0.96
C SER A 99 -15.51 -8.86 -1.91
N GLY A 100 -14.36 -9.26 -1.35
CA GLY A 100 -13.15 -9.49 -2.12
C GLY A 100 -11.88 -9.29 -1.27
N ASP A 101 -10.74 -9.13 -1.93
CA ASP A 101 -9.52 -8.74 -1.24
C ASP A 101 -9.65 -7.32 -0.67
N ASN A 102 -9.30 -7.16 0.61
CA ASN A 102 -9.50 -5.90 1.29
C ASN A 102 -8.51 -4.81 0.85
N LEU A 103 -7.29 -5.17 0.42
CA LEU A 103 -6.34 -4.17 -0.12
C LEU A 103 -6.84 -3.61 -1.45
N ASP A 104 -7.39 -4.46 -2.34
CA ASP A 104 -8.02 -4.03 -3.58
C ASP A 104 -9.26 -3.16 -3.30
N ALA A 105 -10.11 -3.56 -2.35
CA ALA A 105 -11.28 -2.78 -1.94
C ALA A 105 -10.87 -1.38 -1.44
N LEU A 106 -9.85 -1.28 -0.59
CA LEU A 106 -9.33 -0.01 -0.09
C LEU A 106 -8.80 0.89 -1.21
N LYS A 107 -8.08 0.31 -2.18
CA LYS A 107 -7.60 1.06 -3.37
C LYS A 107 -8.74 1.61 -4.22
N HIS A 108 -9.84 0.88 -4.37
CA HIS A 108 -11.04 1.39 -5.04
C HIS A 108 -11.69 2.53 -4.27
N LEU A 109 -11.80 2.40 -2.94
CA LEU A 109 -12.41 3.41 -2.08
C LEU A 109 -11.58 4.69 -1.98
N LEU A 110 -10.25 4.59 -2.07
CA LEU A 110 -9.34 5.72 -1.90
C LEU A 110 -9.71 6.92 -2.78
N LYS A 111 -10.16 6.68 -4.02
CA LYS A 111 -10.49 7.76 -4.97
C LYS A 111 -11.72 8.58 -4.58
N SER A 112 -12.66 7.99 -3.83
CA SER A 112 -13.95 8.62 -3.51
C SER A 112 -14.16 8.92 -2.03
N TYR A 113 -13.41 8.25 -1.15
CA TYR A 113 -13.61 8.31 0.30
C TYR A 113 -12.39 8.81 1.08
N ALA A 114 -11.32 9.23 0.39
CA ALA A 114 -10.15 9.80 1.08
C ALA A 114 -10.56 11.05 1.87
N GLY A 115 -10.30 11.03 3.19
CA GLY A 115 -10.65 12.10 4.10
C GLY A 115 -12.12 12.17 4.55
N GLU A 116 -12.98 11.30 4.02
CA GLU A 116 -14.43 11.32 4.33
C GLU A 116 -14.82 10.39 5.48
N VAL A 117 -13.95 9.44 5.85
CA VAL A 117 -14.24 8.43 6.87
C VAL A 117 -14.01 9.00 8.27
N LYS A 118 -15.02 8.98 9.11
CA LYS A 118 -14.97 9.50 10.49
C LYS A 118 -14.55 8.48 11.54
N CYS A 119 -14.82 7.21 11.29
CA CYS A 119 -14.47 6.12 12.21
C CYS A 119 -14.14 4.87 11.41
N ILE A 120 -13.03 4.21 11.78
CA ILE A 120 -12.60 2.95 11.18
C ILE A 120 -12.59 1.90 12.30
N TYR A 121 -13.38 0.84 12.12
CA TYR A 121 -13.36 -0.33 12.99
C TYR A 121 -12.77 -1.50 12.21
N ILE A 122 -11.80 -2.19 12.78
CA ILE A 122 -11.14 -3.34 12.15
C ILE A 122 -11.15 -4.54 13.09
N ASP A 123 -11.23 -5.74 12.51
CA ASP A 123 -11.03 -7.02 13.19
C ASP A 123 -9.98 -7.83 12.39
N PRO A 124 -8.68 -7.51 12.57
CA PRO A 124 -7.61 -8.13 11.82
C PRO A 124 -7.31 -9.53 12.34
N PRO A 125 -6.59 -10.37 11.57
CA PRO A 125 -6.02 -11.60 12.08
C PRO A 125 -5.13 -11.32 13.30
N TYR A 126 -5.28 -12.08 14.39
CA TYR A 126 -4.63 -11.76 15.69
C TYR A 126 -3.16 -12.14 15.76
N ASN A 127 -2.62 -12.83 14.76
CA ASN A 127 -1.22 -13.28 14.72
C ASN A 127 -0.79 -14.12 15.95
N THR A 128 -1.70 -14.90 16.48
CA THR A 128 -1.47 -15.76 17.66
C THR A 128 -0.92 -17.14 17.30
N GLY A 129 -0.76 -17.44 16.02
CA GLY A 129 -0.39 -18.77 15.51
C GLY A 129 -1.54 -19.78 15.53
N SER A 130 -2.63 -19.50 16.25
CA SER A 130 -3.83 -20.34 16.34
C SER A 130 -5.03 -19.79 15.57
N ASP A 131 -4.95 -18.59 15.06
CA ASP A 131 -6.01 -17.87 14.32
C ASP A 131 -6.07 -18.21 12.82
N GLY A 132 -5.19 -19.12 12.37
CA GLY A 132 -5.15 -19.55 10.98
C GLY A 132 -4.66 -18.49 10.00
N PHE A 133 -4.02 -17.41 10.49
CA PHE A 133 -3.41 -16.43 9.61
C PHE A 133 -2.40 -17.09 8.68
N VAL A 134 -2.59 -16.87 7.39
CA VAL A 134 -1.66 -17.26 6.32
C VAL A 134 -1.50 -16.08 5.40
N TYR A 135 -0.27 -15.67 5.12
CA TYR A 135 0.00 -14.64 4.13
C TYR A 135 -0.57 -15.08 2.77
N ASN A 136 -1.43 -14.27 2.16
CA ASN A 136 -2.16 -14.64 0.95
C ASN A 136 -2.32 -13.46 -0.03
N ASP A 137 -1.26 -12.70 -0.25
CA ASP A 137 -1.27 -11.71 -1.33
C ASP A 137 -0.98 -12.39 -2.67
N LYS A 138 -1.63 -11.89 -3.73
CA LYS A 138 -1.58 -12.50 -5.08
C LYS A 138 -0.40 -12.03 -5.92
N PHE A 139 0.46 -11.19 -5.38
CA PHE A 139 1.58 -10.64 -6.13
C PHE A 139 2.70 -11.66 -6.24
N SER A 140 3.13 -11.97 -7.47
CA SER A 140 4.26 -12.83 -7.76
C SER A 140 5.42 -12.00 -8.28
N PHE A 141 6.31 -11.60 -7.36
CA PHE A 141 7.58 -11.00 -7.73
C PHE A 141 8.68 -12.05 -7.70
N THR A 142 9.69 -11.87 -8.56
CA THR A 142 10.92 -12.65 -8.51
C THR A 142 11.94 -11.99 -7.56
N VAL A 143 13.04 -12.69 -7.28
CA VAL A 143 14.16 -12.12 -6.51
C VAL A 143 14.72 -10.89 -7.23
N GLU A 144 14.91 -11.01 -8.55
CA GLU A 144 15.43 -9.95 -9.40
C GLU A 144 14.53 -8.71 -9.37
N ASP A 145 13.20 -8.90 -9.44
CA ASP A 145 12.23 -7.81 -9.32
C ASP A 145 12.38 -7.05 -8.01
N LEU A 146 12.54 -7.77 -6.88
CA LEU A 146 12.66 -7.14 -5.56
C LEU A 146 14.03 -6.46 -5.38
N VAL A 147 15.10 -7.03 -5.89
CA VAL A 147 16.44 -6.40 -5.89
C VAL A 147 16.39 -5.06 -6.62
N GLU A 148 15.79 -5.02 -7.82
CA GLU A 148 15.70 -3.80 -8.62
C GLU A 148 14.75 -2.77 -7.97
N LYS A 149 13.52 -3.17 -7.64
CA LYS A 149 12.47 -2.26 -7.14
C LYS A 149 12.73 -1.71 -5.74
N LEU A 150 13.33 -2.51 -4.87
CA LEU A 150 13.55 -2.16 -3.46
C LEU A 150 14.99 -1.71 -3.17
N SER A 151 15.91 -1.85 -4.15
CA SER A 151 17.35 -1.57 -3.98
C SER A 151 17.96 -2.33 -2.80
N ILE A 152 17.68 -3.64 -2.71
CA ILE A 152 18.16 -4.56 -1.67
C ILE A 152 19.01 -5.65 -2.31
N ASP A 153 19.76 -6.41 -1.49
CA ASP A 153 20.50 -7.57 -1.95
C ASP A 153 19.60 -8.81 -2.17
N GLU A 154 20.13 -9.81 -2.89
CA GLU A 154 19.41 -11.05 -3.23
C GLU A 154 19.00 -11.84 -1.98
N GLU A 155 19.83 -11.84 -0.92
CA GLU A 155 19.51 -12.54 0.33
C GLU A 155 18.29 -11.91 1.02
N GLN A 156 18.24 -10.59 1.07
CA GLN A 156 17.09 -9.86 1.62
C GLN A 156 15.85 -10.06 0.76
N ALA A 157 15.98 -10.02 -0.56
CA ALA A 157 14.88 -10.27 -1.49
C ALA A 157 14.31 -11.69 -1.30
N GLN A 158 15.17 -12.71 -1.23
CA GLN A 158 14.74 -14.08 -0.97
C GLN A 158 14.04 -14.22 0.38
N ARG A 159 14.56 -13.62 1.44
CA ARG A 159 13.93 -13.63 2.78
C ARG A 159 12.54 -12.97 2.78
N ILE A 160 12.34 -11.90 1.99
CA ILE A 160 11.02 -11.28 1.84
C ILE A 160 10.07 -12.23 1.11
N LEU A 161 10.51 -12.86 0.01
CA LEU A 161 9.69 -13.84 -0.71
C LEU A 161 9.32 -15.05 0.15
N ASP A 162 10.23 -15.52 1.01
CA ASP A 162 9.93 -16.60 1.95
C ASP A 162 8.83 -16.22 2.94
N LEU A 163 8.74 -14.95 3.34
CA LEU A 163 7.66 -14.44 4.18
C LEU A 163 6.32 -14.34 3.44
N THR A 164 6.33 -14.17 2.11
CA THR A 164 5.12 -14.12 1.28
C THR A 164 4.63 -15.50 0.87
N ASN A 165 5.44 -16.55 1.07
CA ASN A 165 5.03 -17.91 0.76
C ASN A 165 3.83 -18.35 1.58
N ARG A 166 2.93 -19.10 0.94
CA ARG A 166 1.75 -19.66 1.61
C ARG A 166 2.17 -20.49 2.83
N GLY A 167 1.59 -20.20 3.97
CA GLY A 167 1.90 -20.85 5.24
C GLY A 167 2.87 -20.08 6.14
N SER A 168 3.42 -18.96 5.71
CA SER A 168 4.21 -18.09 6.60
C SER A 168 3.28 -17.41 7.60
N ALA A 169 3.49 -17.71 8.89
CA ALA A 169 2.73 -17.15 10.03
C ALA A 169 3.65 -16.38 10.99
N SER A 170 4.72 -15.76 10.47
CA SER A 170 5.63 -14.97 11.29
C SER A 170 5.08 -13.57 11.58
N HIS A 171 5.55 -12.92 12.65
CA HIS A 171 5.22 -11.53 12.94
C HIS A 171 5.56 -10.58 11.77
N SER A 172 6.69 -10.82 11.08
CA SER A 172 7.05 -10.02 9.91
C SER A 172 6.08 -10.22 8.74
N ALA A 173 5.62 -11.44 8.48
CA ALA A 173 4.61 -11.73 7.46
C ALA A 173 3.28 -11.04 7.80
N TRP A 174 2.87 -11.10 9.07
CA TRP A 174 1.67 -10.41 9.54
C TRP A 174 1.78 -8.88 9.37
N LEU A 175 2.92 -8.29 9.76
CA LEU A 175 3.17 -6.87 9.57
C LEU A 175 3.20 -6.48 8.08
N MET A 176 3.81 -7.30 7.23
CA MET A 176 3.79 -7.08 5.78
C MET A 176 2.38 -7.10 5.20
N PHE A 177 1.51 -7.96 5.73
CA PHE A 177 0.10 -8.02 5.33
C PHE A 177 -0.69 -6.81 5.83
N MET A 178 -0.51 -6.43 7.10
CA MET A 178 -1.29 -5.36 7.73
C MET A 178 -0.87 -3.96 7.26
N TYR A 179 0.43 -3.71 7.13
CA TYR A 179 0.97 -2.36 6.88
C TYR A 179 0.37 -1.65 5.65
N PRO A 180 0.18 -2.28 4.48
CA PRO A 180 -0.42 -1.62 3.32
C PRO A 180 -1.94 -1.39 3.46
N ARG A 181 -2.57 -1.91 4.51
CA ARG A 181 -4.01 -1.83 4.80
C ARG A 181 -4.36 -0.81 5.88
N LEU A 182 -3.35 -0.25 6.56
CA LEU A 182 -3.46 0.77 7.60
C LEU A 182 -3.03 2.14 7.10
#